data_b1c83044cb9a07727e069a76362bbc20
#
_entry.id   b1c83044cb9a07727e069a76362bbc20
#
_cell.length_a   1.000
_cell.length_b   1.000
_cell.length_c   1.000
_cell.angle_alpha   90.00
_cell.angle_beta   90.00
_cell.angle_gamma   90.00
#
_symmetry.space_group_name_H-M   'P 1'
#
loop_
_entity.id
_entity.type
_entity.pdbx_description
1 polymer ?
#
loop_
_entity_poly.entity_id
_entity_poly.type
_entity_poly.pdbx_seq_one_letter_code
_entity_poly.pdbx_strand_id
1 'polypeptide(L)' 'MKLLKLEKLICSLREEYGLDDESEILVADDDGWLHEFKLEYFPEVFDGFDTAYPAGLKIVTTKTDEI' A
#
# COMPACT_ATOMS: atom_id res chain seq x y z
N MET A 1 -8.50 3.77 -0.05
CA MET A 1 -7.93 4.90 0.71
C MET A 1 -7.33 5.91 -0.26
N LYS A 2 -7.53 7.17 -0.02
CA LYS A 2 -6.98 8.18 -0.89
C LYS A 2 -5.52 8.44 -0.56
N LEU A 3 -4.76 8.82 -1.57
CA LEU A 3 -3.32 9.02 -1.42
C LEU A 3 -2.99 10.05 -0.34
N LEU A 4 -3.70 11.16 -0.34
CA LEU A 4 -3.45 12.20 0.67
C LEU A 4 -3.71 11.68 2.08
N LYS A 5 -4.74 10.86 2.24
CA LYS A 5 -5.05 10.31 3.55
C LYS A 5 -3.95 9.38 4.03
N LEU A 6 -3.41 8.58 3.11
CA LEU A 6 -2.31 7.68 3.47
C LEU A 6 -1.08 8.47 3.89
N GLU A 7 -0.76 9.54 3.17
CA GLU A 7 0.39 10.36 3.52
C GLU A 7 0.24 10.96 4.91
N LYS A 8 -0.97 11.42 5.23
CA LYS A 8 -1.21 12.00 6.55
C LYS A 8 -1.14 10.97 7.66
N LEU A 9 -1.63 9.76 7.40
CA LEU A 9 -1.55 8.69 8.39
C LEU A 9 -0.10 8.30 8.66
N ILE A 10 0.70 8.21 7.62
CA ILE A 10 2.11 7.88 7.79
C ILE A 10 2.81 8.95 8.63
N CYS A 11 2.55 10.20 8.33
CA CYS A 11 3.17 11.30 9.06
C CYS A 11 2.77 11.27 10.54
N SER A 12 1.49 11.03 10.80
CA SER A 12 0.97 10.99 12.16
C SER A 12 1.58 9.84 12.97
N LEU A 13 1.64 8.66 12.37
CA LEU A 13 2.20 7.49 13.05
C LEU A 13 3.70 7.62 13.25
N ARG A 14 4.36 8.25 12.28
CA ARG A 14 5.79 8.47 12.39
C ARG A 14 6.11 9.30 13.63
N GLU A 15 5.33 10.35 13.85
CA GLU A 15 5.54 11.20 15.02
C GLU A 15 5.14 10.51 16.30
N GLU A 16 4.03 9.81 16.28
CA GLU A 16 3.51 9.17 17.47
C GLU A 16 4.45 8.10 18.01
N TYR A 17 5.06 7.33 17.13
CA TYR A 17 5.90 6.20 17.53
C TYR A 17 7.40 6.44 17.34
N GLY A 18 7.78 7.65 16.94
CA GLY A 18 9.20 7.97 16.80
C GLY A 18 9.89 7.20 15.67
N LEU A 19 9.17 6.94 14.58
CA LEU A 19 9.75 6.22 13.46
C LEU A 19 10.63 7.13 12.62
N ASP A 20 11.56 6.54 11.88
CA ASP A 20 12.47 7.33 11.05
C ASP A 20 12.45 6.81 9.60
N ASP A 21 13.34 7.35 8.78
CA ASP A 21 13.35 7.04 7.37
C ASP A 21 13.69 5.59 7.07
N GLU A 22 14.33 4.91 8.02
CA GLU A 22 14.72 3.52 7.83
C GLU A 22 13.69 2.55 8.38
N SER A 23 12.64 3.04 9.00
CA SER A 23 11.59 2.18 9.52
C SER A 23 10.87 1.49 8.36
N GLU A 24 10.56 0.23 8.52
CA GLU A 24 9.95 -0.54 7.45
C GLU A 24 8.44 -0.50 7.51
N ILE A 25 7.83 -0.61 6.34
CA ILE A 25 6.39 -0.73 6.21
C ILE A 25 6.14 -2.11 5.61
N LEU A 26 5.31 -2.89 6.28
CA LEU A 26 5.00 -4.24 5.82
C LEU A 26 3.49 -4.40 5.72
N VAL A 27 3.07 -5.37 4.93
CA VAL A 27 1.66 -5.69 4.78
C VAL A 27 1.37 -6.98 5.51
N ALA A 28 0.33 -6.96 6.34
CA ALA A 28 -0.07 -8.16 7.08
C ALA A 28 -1.19 -8.85 6.32
N ASP A 29 -1.13 -10.19 6.27
CA ASP A 29 -2.21 -10.96 5.66
C ASP A 29 -3.21 -11.36 6.74
N ASP A 30 -4.20 -12.16 6.36
CA ASP A 30 -5.27 -12.54 7.27
C ASP A 30 -4.79 -13.37 8.45
N ASP A 31 -3.69 -14.06 8.29
CA ASP A 31 -3.13 -14.88 9.36
C ASP A 31 -2.14 -14.13 10.23
N GLY A 32 -1.88 -12.87 9.89
CA GLY A 32 -0.96 -12.05 10.66
C GLY A 32 0.47 -12.12 10.21
N TRP A 33 0.76 -12.83 9.13
CA TRP A 33 2.11 -12.86 8.59
C TRP A 33 2.43 -11.56 7.89
N LEU A 34 3.65 -11.09 8.04
CA LEU A 34 4.08 -9.83 7.44
C LEU A 34 4.80 -10.09 6.13
N HIS A 35 4.52 -9.27 5.15
CA HIS A 35 5.08 -9.41 3.81
C HIS A 35 5.63 -8.10 3.33
N GLU A 36 6.72 -8.17 2.60
CA GLU A 36 7.22 -7.00 1.88
C GLU A 36 6.29 -6.73 0.71
N PHE A 37 6.32 -5.50 0.25
CA PHE A 37 5.46 -5.09 -0.84
C PHE A 37 6.15 -4.02 -1.66
N LYS A 38 5.56 -3.74 -2.80
CA LYS A 38 5.99 -2.61 -3.62
C LYS A 38 4.75 -1.86 -4.07
N LEU A 39 4.94 -0.61 -4.40
CA LEU A 39 3.88 0.22 -4.92
C LEU A 39 4.00 0.25 -6.44
N GLU A 40 2.89 0.07 -7.11
CA GLU A 40 2.85 0.11 -8.57
C GLU A 40 1.76 1.05 -9.03
N TYR A 41 2.01 1.73 -10.12
CA TYR A 41 1.03 2.56 -10.76
C TYR A 41 0.04 1.68 -11.52
N PHE A 42 -1.23 2.07 -11.53
CA PHE A 42 -2.17 1.44 -12.45
C PHE A 42 -2.93 2.52 -13.19
N PRO A 43 -3.22 2.27 -14.48
CA PRO A 43 -3.96 3.23 -15.28
C PRO A 43 -5.44 3.14 -14.98
N GLU A 44 -6.19 4.08 -15.52
CA GLU A 44 -7.64 4.06 -15.40
C GLU A 44 -8.20 2.75 -15.92
N VAL A 45 -9.11 2.16 -15.18
CA VAL A 45 -9.72 0.89 -15.55
C VAL A 45 -11.20 1.10 -15.87
N PHE A 46 -11.62 0.61 -17.02
CA PHE A 46 -13.01 0.69 -17.43
C PHE A 46 -13.67 -0.67 -17.30
N ASP A 47 -14.90 -0.67 -16.83
CA ASP A 47 -15.65 -1.90 -16.71
C ASP A 47 -16.90 -1.75 -17.56
N GLY A 48 -16.76 -2.04 -18.84
CA GLY A 48 -17.84 -1.92 -19.76
C GLY A 48 -18.17 -0.47 -20.05
N PHE A 49 -19.25 -0.01 -19.49
CA PHE A 49 -19.74 1.33 -19.79
C PHE A 49 -19.26 2.38 -18.81
N ASP A 50 -18.78 1.96 -17.68
CA ASP A 50 -18.38 2.90 -16.64
C ASP A 50 -16.94 2.73 -16.26
N THR A 51 -16.34 3.82 -15.80
CA THR A 51 -15.00 3.77 -15.25
C THR A 51 -15.08 3.13 -13.87
N ALA A 52 -14.46 1.99 -13.72
CA ALA A 52 -14.44 1.30 -12.45
C ALA A 52 -13.49 1.98 -11.47
N TYR A 53 -12.29 2.31 -11.93
CA TYR A 53 -11.29 2.95 -11.08
C TYR A 53 -10.48 3.96 -11.86
N PRO A 54 -10.33 5.18 -11.35
CA PRO A 54 -9.39 6.12 -11.97
C PRO A 54 -7.96 5.66 -11.72
N ALA A 55 -7.02 6.25 -12.42
CA ALA A 55 -5.61 5.91 -12.26
C ALA A 55 -5.17 6.10 -10.81
N GLY A 56 -4.26 5.29 -10.35
CA GLY A 56 -3.82 5.37 -8.99
C GLY A 56 -2.63 4.45 -8.70
N LEU A 57 -2.49 4.11 -7.44
CA LEU A 57 -1.41 3.23 -6.98
C LEU A 57 -2.01 1.99 -6.34
N LYS A 58 -1.30 0.89 -6.46
CA LYS A 58 -1.70 -0.34 -5.81
C LYS A 58 -0.52 -0.93 -5.05
N ILE A 59 -0.83 -1.67 -4.02
CA ILE A 59 0.15 -2.39 -3.24
C ILE A 59 0.21 -3.81 -3.77
N VAL A 60 1.42 -4.24 -4.13
CA VAL A 60 1.62 -5.59 -4.63
C VAL A 60 2.56 -6.31 -3.68
N THR A 61 2.08 -7.37 -3.06
CA THR A 61 2.92 -8.11 -2.14
C THR A 61 3.90 -8.97 -2.93
N THR A 62 5.13 -9.01 -2.45
CA THR A 62 6.11 -9.87 -3.07
C THR A 62 6.06 -11.20 -2.32
N LYS A 63 5.78 -12.29 -3.07
CA LYS A 63 5.74 -13.57 -2.50
C LYS A 63 7.08 -14.04 -2.27
N THR A 64 7.36 -14.28 -1.08
CA THR A 64 8.61 -14.94 -0.88
C THR A 64 8.32 -16.35 -1.01
N ASP A 65 8.67 -17.00 -1.69
CA ASP A 65 8.43 -18.31 -1.82
C ASP A 65 9.01 -19.16 -1.13
N GLU A 66 8.96 -19.49 -0.58
CA GLU A 66 9.44 -20.12 0.03
C GLU A 66 9.49 -21.15 -0.19
N ILE A 67 9.75 -21.74 -0.24
CA ILE A 67 9.84 -22.73 -0.28
C ILE A 67 9.95 -23.31 -0.56
#